data_2c709898bdfd11b37b1dae578dafede8
#
_entry.id   2c709898bdfd11b37b1dae578dafede8
#
_cell.length_a   1.000
_cell.length_b   1.000
_cell.length_c   1.000
_cell.angle_alpha   90.00
_cell.angle_beta   90.00
_cell.angle_gamma   90.00
#
_symmetry.space_group_name_H-M   'P 1'
#
loop_
_entity.id
_entity.type
_entity.pdbx_description
1 polymer ?
#
loop_
_entity_poly.entity_id
_entity_poly.type
_entity_poly.pdbx_seq_one_letter_code
_entity_poly.pdbx_strand_id
1 'polypeptide(L)'
;PANYGEFGRVLKPRGLLVKVVPGERYLAEIREALASGGSAGSGIESYSNEQVIRYFKDKMETAEIFDIRYRFRVEEQMLPHLIKMTPLTWGKGADNLLSGKGISEITAEMTILTGRIKAAAPI
;
A
#
# COMPACT_ATOMS: atom_id res chain seq x y z
N PRO A 1 11.38 4.57 3.15
CA PRO A 1 11.37 4.40 4.61
C PRO A 1 10.79 5.61 5.33
N ALA A 2 10.04 5.33 6.38
CA ALA A 2 9.42 6.38 7.19
C ALA A 2 10.45 7.02 8.11
N ASN A 3 10.46 8.33 8.17
CA ASN A 3 11.34 9.08 9.06
C ASN A 3 10.54 9.67 10.22
N TYR A 4 10.38 8.89 11.28
CA TYR A 4 9.59 9.30 12.44
C TYR A 4 10.19 10.46 13.22
N GLY A 5 11.53 10.60 13.21
CA GLY A 5 12.16 11.75 13.79
C GLY A 5 11.74 13.05 13.12
N GLU A 6 11.67 13.04 11.81
CA GLU A 6 11.25 14.21 11.02
C GLU A 6 9.76 14.47 11.18
N PHE A 7 8.95 13.42 11.24
CA PHE A 7 7.52 13.57 11.52
C PHE A 7 7.31 14.24 12.87
N GLY A 8 8.08 13.82 13.88
CA GLY A 8 8.02 14.44 15.20
C GLY A 8 8.39 15.91 15.19
N ARG A 9 9.36 16.27 14.37
CA ARG A 9 9.79 17.67 14.28
C ARG A 9 8.72 18.58 13.70
N VAL A 10 7.96 18.11 12.71
CA VAL A 10 6.96 18.94 12.02
C VAL A 10 5.56 18.89 12.65
N LEU A 11 5.25 17.86 13.43
CA LEU A 11 3.95 17.73 14.06
C LEU A 11 3.85 18.67 15.27
N LYS A 12 2.70 19.33 15.39
CA LYS A 12 2.37 20.09 16.60
C LYS A 12 2.18 19.13 17.78
N PRO A 13 2.33 19.61 19.03
CA PRO A 13 1.89 18.81 20.19
C PRO A 13 0.44 18.38 19.98
N ARG A 14 0.11 17.13 20.16
CA ARG A 14 -1.21 16.53 19.86
C ARG A 14 -1.51 16.41 18.35
N GLY A 15 -0.56 16.71 17.48
CA GLY A 15 -0.73 16.51 16.06
C GLY A 15 -0.95 15.04 15.72
N LEU A 16 -1.79 14.78 14.72
CA LEU A 16 -2.11 13.42 14.29
C LEU A 16 -1.33 13.08 13.04
N LEU A 17 -0.59 11.98 13.08
CA LEU A 17 0.01 11.39 11.89
C LEU A 17 -0.96 10.35 11.34
N VAL A 18 -1.27 10.46 10.07
CA VAL A 18 -2.07 9.46 9.35
C VAL A 18 -1.16 8.81 8.32
N LYS A 19 -0.99 7.51 8.45
CA LYS A 19 -0.17 6.71 7.52
C LYS A 19 -1.07 5.72 6.81
N VAL A 20 -1.03 5.72 5.49
CA VAL A 20 -1.80 4.81 4.66
C VAL A 20 -0.82 3.89 3.94
N VAL A 21 -1.01 2.60 4.08
CA VAL A 21 -0.19 1.60 3.40
C VAL A 21 -1.07 0.60 2.66
N PRO A 22 -0.59 0.04 1.55
CA PRO A 22 -1.39 -0.94 0.81
C PRO A 22 -1.65 -2.19 1.64
N GLY A 23 -2.84 -2.77 1.50
CA GLY A 23 -3.17 -4.04 2.12
C GLY A 23 -2.82 -5.24 1.23
N GLU A 24 -3.06 -6.45 1.73
CA GLU A 24 -2.72 -7.68 1.02
C GLU A 24 -3.42 -7.82 -0.32
N ARG A 25 -4.65 -7.33 -0.43
CA ARG A 25 -5.45 -7.43 -1.64
C ARG A 25 -5.31 -6.20 -2.56
N TYR A 26 -4.43 -5.27 -2.23
CA TYR A 26 -4.20 -4.09 -3.05
C TYR A 26 -3.78 -4.50 -4.46
N LEU A 27 -4.57 -4.09 -5.46
CA LEU A 27 -4.35 -4.40 -6.87
C LEU A 27 -4.19 -5.91 -7.13
N ALA A 28 -4.90 -6.74 -6.37
CA ALA A 28 -4.78 -8.19 -6.44
C ALA A 28 -5.02 -8.73 -7.87
N GLU A 29 -5.99 -8.16 -8.58
CA GLU A 29 -6.32 -8.59 -9.95
C GLU A 29 -5.14 -8.40 -10.90
N ILE A 30 -4.44 -7.28 -10.80
CA ILE A 30 -3.25 -7.01 -11.62
C ILE A 30 -2.12 -7.95 -11.22
N ARG A 31 -1.89 -8.11 -9.92
CA ARG A 31 -0.82 -8.97 -9.43
C ARG A 31 -1.02 -10.43 -9.81
N GLU A 32 -2.24 -10.92 -9.69
CA GLU A 32 -2.57 -12.28 -10.07
C GLU A 32 -2.42 -12.50 -11.58
N ALA A 33 -2.84 -11.54 -12.39
CA ALA A 33 -2.69 -11.61 -13.83
C ALA A 33 -1.22 -11.63 -14.24
N LEU A 34 -0.38 -10.84 -13.60
CA LEU A 34 1.06 -10.83 -13.87
C LEU A 34 1.72 -12.16 -13.44
N ALA A 35 1.29 -12.72 -12.32
CA ALA A 35 1.82 -13.99 -11.84
C ALA A 35 1.46 -15.14 -12.78
N SER A 36 0.25 -15.14 -13.35
CA SER A 36 -0.18 -16.20 -14.27
C SER A 36 0.42 -16.09 -15.66
N GLY A 37 0.83 -14.89 -16.08
CA GLY A 37 1.42 -14.64 -17.40
C GLY A 37 2.93 -14.52 -17.41
N GLY A 38 3.55 -14.51 -16.24
CA GLY A 38 4.98 -14.28 -16.12
C GLY A 38 5.80 -15.55 -16.08
N SER A 39 7.10 -15.40 -16.34
CA SER A 39 8.07 -16.46 -16.11
C SER A 39 8.11 -16.80 -14.63
N ALA A 40 8.34 -18.06 -14.31
CA ALA A 40 8.50 -18.51 -12.94
C ALA A 40 9.59 -17.67 -12.25
N GLY A 41 9.27 -17.06 -11.14
CA GLY A 41 10.20 -16.20 -10.41
C GLY A 41 9.88 -14.72 -10.44
N SER A 42 8.94 -14.27 -11.29
CA SER A 42 8.40 -12.94 -11.17
C SER A 42 7.32 -12.89 -10.08
N GLY A 43 7.46 -13.77 -9.08
CA GLY A 43 6.52 -13.90 -8.00
C GLY A 43 6.21 -12.56 -7.36
N ILE A 44 4.95 -12.20 -7.43
CA ILE A 44 4.44 -11.10 -6.68
C ILE A 44 4.44 -11.57 -5.24
N GLU A 45 5.40 -11.04 -4.50
CA GLU A 45 5.51 -11.37 -3.09
C GLU A 45 4.20 -11.02 -2.40
N SER A 46 3.76 -11.92 -1.53
CA SER A 46 2.62 -11.60 -0.69
C SER A 46 3.01 -10.39 0.15
N TYR A 47 2.25 -9.34 0.04
CA TYR A 47 2.53 -8.10 0.74
C TYR A 47 2.03 -8.20 2.18
N SER A 48 2.94 -8.04 3.12
CA SER A 48 2.61 -8.04 4.54
C SER A 48 2.98 -6.71 5.17
N ASN A 49 2.07 -6.17 5.97
CA ASN A 49 2.28 -4.92 6.68
C ASN A 49 2.71 -5.11 8.13
N GLU A 50 3.00 -6.33 8.56
CA GLU A 50 3.32 -6.61 9.96
C GLU A 50 4.49 -5.78 10.48
N GLN A 51 5.57 -5.68 9.71
CA GLN A 51 6.73 -4.90 10.13
C GLN A 51 6.44 -3.40 10.16
N VAL A 52 5.68 -2.92 9.19
CA VAL A 52 5.29 -1.50 9.11
C VAL A 52 4.44 -1.14 10.33
N ILE A 53 3.47 -1.98 10.66
CA ILE A 53 2.58 -1.77 11.80
C ILE A 53 3.36 -1.83 13.11
N ARG A 54 4.24 -2.82 13.25
CA ARG A 54 5.07 -2.97 14.44
C ARG A 54 5.96 -1.75 14.65
N TYR A 55 6.59 -1.27 13.59
CA TYR A 55 7.47 -0.11 13.65
C TYR A 55 6.69 1.16 14.00
N PHE A 56 5.50 1.32 13.43
CA PHE A 56 4.60 2.44 13.77
C PHE A 56 4.23 2.41 15.25
N LYS A 57 3.83 1.25 15.76
CA LYS A 57 3.48 1.09 17.18
C LYS A 57 4.64 1.38 18.12
N ASP A 58 5.85 1.05 17.68
CA ASP A 58 7.05 1.33 18.45
C ASP A 58 7.36 2.82 18.52
N LYS A 59 7.15 3.54 17.43
CA LYS A 59 7.56 4.94 17.31
C LYS A 59 6.46 5.94 17.69
N MET A 60 5.20 5.54 17.60
CA MET A 60 4.07 6.44 17.78
C MET A 60 3.13 5.91 18.87
N GLU A 61 2.46 6.83 19.56
CA GLU A 61 1.30 6.47 20.38
C GLU A 61 0.15 6.21 19.42
N THR A 62 -0.19 4.94 19.21
CA THR A 62 -1.18 4.53 18.22
C THR A 62 -2.59 4.86 18.70
N ALA A 63 -3.34 5.61 17.88
CA ALA A 63 -4.74 5.91 18.17
C ALA A 63 -5.66 4.86 17.54
N GLU A 64 -5.53 4.63 16.23
CA GLU A 64 -6.35 3.66 15.52
C GLU A 64 -5.56 2.97 14.42
N ILE A 65 -5.92 1.71 14.16
CA ILE A 65 -5.45 0.96 12.99
C ILE A 65 -6.67 0.27 12.41
N PHE A 66 -6.96 0.50 11.14
CA PHE A 66 -8.11 -0.14 10.50
C PHE A 66 -7.85 -0.36 9.01
N ASP A 67 -8.56 -1.31 8.45
CA ASP A 67 -8.46 -1.68 7.03
C ASP A 67 -9.64 -1.15 6.26
N ILE A 68 -9.39 -0.70 5.04
CA ILE A 68 -10.42 -0.32 4.09
C ILE A 68 -10.24 -1.19 2.87
N ARG A 69 -11.34 -1.77 2.39
CA ARG A 69 -11.35 -2.57 1.16
C ARG A 69 -12.56 -2.19 0.33
N TYR A 70 -12.34 -1.91 -0.95
CA TYR A 70 -13.41 -1.70 -1.90
C TYR A 70 -12.97 -2.12 -3.29
N ARG A 71 -13.94 -2.31 -4.18
CA ARG A 71 -13.70 -2.60 -5.59
C ARG A 71 -14.22 -1.45 -6.43
N PHE A 72 -13.53 -1.16 -7.52
CA PHE A 72 -13.98 -0.16 -8.48
C PHE A 72 -13.78 -0.69 -9.90
N ARG A 73 -14.63 -0.20 -10.79
CA ARG A 73 -14.56 -0.57 -12.20
C ARG A 73 -13.48 0.24 -12.89
N VAL A 74 -12.72 -0.42 -13.76
CA VAL A 74 -11.69 0.21 -14.57
C VAL A 74 -12.02 -0.05 -16.02
N GLU A 75 -12.14 1.02 -16.81
CA GLU A 75 -12.29 0.88 -18.23
C GLU A 75 -10.96 0.39 -18.82
N GLU A 76 -11.04 -0.42 -19.87
CA GLU A 76 -9.87 -1.02 -20.50
C GLU A 76 -8.82 0.02 -20.87
N GLN A 77 -9.25 1.17 -21.38
CA GLN A 77 -8.37 2.25 -21.79
C GLN A 77 -7.66 2.93 -20.60
N MET A 78 -8.20 2.81 -19.40
CA MET A 78 -7.58 3.38 -18.19
C MET A 78 -6.58 2.47 -17.53
N LEU A 79 -6.63 1.17 -17.83
CA LEU A 79 -5.75 0.19 -17.22
C LEU A 79 -4.25 0.48 -17.43
N PRO A 80 -3.79 0.87 -18.64
CA PRO A 80 -2.38 1.23 -18.81
C PRO A 80 -1.92 2.39 -17.93
N HIS A 81 -2.79 3.37 -17.69
CA HIS A 81 -2.46 4.50 -16.81
C HIS A 81 -2.30 4.04 -15.36
N LEU A 82 -3.20 3.18 -14.90
CA LEU A 82 -3.12 2.63 -13.55
C LEU A 82 -1.84 1.84 -13.36
N ILE A 83 -1.47 1.04 -14.35
CA ILE A 83 -0.23 0.25 -14.32
C ILE A 83 0.99 1.17 -14.21
N LYS A 84 1.03 2.24 -15.00
CA LYS A 84 2.15 3.20 -14.97
C LYS A 84 2.28 3.90 -13.62
N MET A 85 1.17 4.13 -12.95
CA MET A 85 1.16 4.78 -11.64
C MET A 85 1.60 3.86 -10.50
N THR A 86 1.71 2.58 -10.75
CA THR A 86 1.91 1.58 -9.70
C THR A 86 3.33 1.03 -9.75
N PRO A 87 4.18 1.34 -8.74
CA PRO A 87 5.56 0.83 -8.73
C PRO A 87 5.67 -0.69 -8.76
N LEU A 88 4.66 -1.40 -8.28
CA LEU A 88 4.63 -2.87 -8.27
C LEU A 88 4.77 -3.49 -9.66
N THR A 89 4.39 -2.75 -10.70
CA THR A 89 4.38 -3.24 -12.07
C THR A 89 5.58 -2.75 -12.90
N TRP A 90 6.39 -1.87 -12.34
CA TRP A 90 7.52 -1.29 -13.06
C TRP A 90 8.56 -2.37 -13.43
N GLY A 91 9.02 -2.33 -14.68
CA GLY A 91 10.04 -3.24 -15.16
C GLY A 91 9.56 -4.66 -15.45
N LYS A 92 8.26 -4.92 -15.36
CA LYS A 92 7.70 -6.26 -15.53
C LYS A 92 7.00 -6.46 -16.88
N GLY A 93 7.03 -5.48 -17.78
CA GLY A 93 6.33 -5.56 -19.06
C GLY A 93 4.82 -5.67 -18.90
N ALA A 94 4.28 -5.06 -17.84
CA ALA A 94 2.88 -5.21 -17.46
C ALA A 94 1.90 -4.77 -18.56
N ASP A 95 2.23 -3.74 -19.31
CA ASP A 95 1.38 -3.23 -20.38
C ASP A 95 1.03 -4.32 -21.40
N ASN A 96 2.03 -5.14 -21.75
CA ASN A 96 1.85 -6.23 -22.71
C ASN A 96 1.21 -7.46 -22.07
N LEU A 97 1.57 -7.77 -20.82
CA LEU A 97 1.07 -8.95 -20.12
C LEU A 97 -0.41 -8.84 -19.77
N LEU A 98 -0.90 -7.65 -19.52
CA LEU A 98 -2.28 -7.43 -19.12
C LEU A 98 -3.22 -7.16 -20.29
N SER A 99 -2.68 -6.94 -21.49
CA SER A 99 -3.49 -6.78 -22.68
C SER A 99 -4.29 -8.06 -22.94
N GLY A 100 -5.60 -7.90 -23.06
CA GLY A 100 -6.49 -9.04 -23.32
C GLY A 100 -6.84 -9.90 -22.12
N LYS A 101 -6.41 -9.54 -20.92
CA LYS A 101 -6.74 -10.30 -19.70
C LYS A 101 -8.16 -10.02 -19.18
N GLY A 102 -8.85 -9.02 -19.74
CA GLY A 102 -10.22 -8.75 -19.37
C GLY A 102 -10.42 -8.18 -17.96
N ILE A 103 -9.40 -7.52 -17.43
CA ILE A 103 -9.51 -6.90 -16.11
C ILE A 103 -10.46 -5.71 -16.19
N SER A 104 -11.57 -5.78 -15.47
CA SER A 104 -12.59 -4.73 -15.44
C SER A 104 -12.86 -4.21 -14.03
N GLU A 105 -12.39 -4.90 -13.02
CA GLU A 105 -12.51 -4.50 -11.62
C GLU A 105 -11.16 -4.62 -10.93
N ILE A 106 -10.91 -3.67 -10.05
CA ILE A 106 -9.68 -3.60 -9.26
C ILE A 106 -10.04 -3.49 -7.79
N THR A 107 -9.33 -4.22 -6.96
CA THR A 107 -9.47 -4.13 -5.51
C THR A 107 -8.50 -3.09 -4.96
N ALA A 108 -9.02 -2.16 -4.20
CA ALA A 108 -8.23 -1.25 -3.40
C ALA A 108 -8.35 -1.71 -1.94
N GLU A 109 -7.23 -2.03 -1.33
CA GLU A 109 -7.18 -2.38 0.08
C GLU A 109 -6.03 -1.62 0.71
N MET A 110 -6.32 -0.97 1.81
CA MET A 110 -5.35 -0.14 2.52
C MET A 110 -5.50 -0.35 4.01
N THR A 111 -4.38 -0.27 4.71
CA THR A 111 -4.38 -0.18 6.16
C THR A 111 -4.07 1.25 6.53
N ILE A 112 -4.90 1.83 7.37
CA ILE A 112 -4.75 3.21 7.84
C ILE A 112 -4.33 3.16 9.30
N LEU A 113 -3.19 3.80 9.58
CA LEU A 113 -2.64 3.90 10.93
C LEU A 113 -2.67 5.37 11.34
N THR A 114 -3.23 5.63 12.51
CA THR A 114 -3.22 6.98 13.07
C THR A 114 -2.53 6.97 14.42
N GLY A 115 -1.77 8.01 14.68
CA GLY A 115 -1.04 8.09 15.94
C GLY A 115 -0.52 9.47 16.22
N ARG A 116 -0.06 9.65 17.45
CA ARG A 116 0.55 10.87 17.94
C ARG A 116 1.96 10.58 18.40
N ILE A 117 2.76 11.63 18.53
CA ILE A 117 4.09 11.49 19.10
C ILE A 117 3.96 11.00 20.55
N LYS A 118 4.77 10.03 20.92
CA LYS A 118 4.81 9.57 22.30
C LYS A 118 5.22 10.70 23.21
N ALA A 119 4.49 10.84 24.32
CA ALA A 119 4.86 11.80 25.34
C ALA A 119 6.24 11.44 25.91
N ALA A 120 7.06 12.48 26.17
CA ALA A 120 8.33 12.25 26.83
C ALA A 120 8.07 11.59 28.18
N ALA A 121 8.89 10.57 28.52
CA ALA A 121 8.78 9.95 29.83
C ALA A 121 9.02 11.00 30.90
N PRO A 122 8.20 11.04 31.96
CA PRO A 122 8.46 11.98 33.07
C PRO A 122 9.80 11.63 33.70
N ILE A 123 10.57 12.68 33.92
CA ILE A 123 11.88 12.55 34.56
C ILE A 123 11.69 12.32 36.05
#